data_85f6e6139220d481e748c3ec619231c9
#
_entry.id   85f6e6139220d481e748c3ec619231c9
#
_cell.length_a   1.000
_cell.length_b   1.000
_cell.length_c   1.000
_cell.angle_alpha   90.00
_cell.angle_beta   90.00
_cell.angle_gamma   90.00
#
_symmetry.space_group_name_H-M   'P 1'
#
loop_
_entity.id
_entity.type
_entity.pdbx_description
1 polymer ?
#
loop_
_entity_poly.entity_id
_entity_poly.type
_entity_poly.pdbx_seq_one_letter_code
_entity_poly.pdbx_strand_id
1 'polypeptide(L)'
;EQPDYSQEELLTFLKKRKGILDGVCISGGEPTLSDGLEEFLGKIKELGYAVKLDTNGSRPKIVKHLAEAGLIDKVAMDIKACPDNYGNLTGIEKPDMDSIFETADFLLHGNLDYEFRTTVVRELHTQKDFEEIAGWLAGAKEYYLQAYKDSDGVLRPGYGSYTFEELQNFQKILQKTILSVGIRGID
;
A
#
# COMPACT_ATOMS: atom_id res chain seq x y z
N GLU A 1 -18.07 -4.61 -16.20
CA GLU A 1 -17.01 -5.62 -16.00
C GLU A 1 -15.76 -5.13 -16.72
N GLN A 2 -14.62 -5.10 -16.04
CA GLN A 2 -13.34 -4.84 -16.70
C GLN A 2 -12.94 -6.12 -17.47
N PRO A 3 -12.36 -6.01 -18.67
CA PRO A 3 -11.93 -7.19 -19.40
C PRO A 3 -10.79 -7.88 -18.65
N ASP A 4 -10.91 -9.20 -18.49
CA ASP A 4 -9.83 -10.03 -17.97
C ASP A 4 -8.77 -10.22 -19.06
N TYR A 5 -7.55 -9.75 -18.77
CA TYR A 5 -6.40 -9.97 -19.65
C TYR A 5 -5.57 -11.16 -19.15
N SER A 6 -5.15 -12.02 -20.06
CA SER A 6 -4.19 -13.07 -19.76
C SER A 6 -2.80 -12.49 -19.46
N GLN A 7 -1.97 -13.24 -18.75
CA GLN A 7 -0.57 -12.86 -18.53
C GLN A 7 0.18 -12.63 -19.85
N GLU A 8 -0.13 -13.43 -20.89
CA GLU A 8 0.51 -13.32 -22.21
C GLU A 8 0.14 -12.00 -22.91
N GLU A 9 -1.12 -11.60 -22.84
CA GLU A 9 -1.57 -10.31 -23.37
C GLU A 9 -0.91 -9.14 -22.67
N LEU A 10 -0.82 -9.20 -21.31
CA LEU A 10 -0.14 -8.18 -20.53
C LEU A 10 1.35 -8.08 -20.86
N LEU A 11 2.06 -9.20 -20.98
CA LEU A 11 3.47 -9.21 -21.36
C LEU A 11 3.67 -8.72 -22.79
N THR A 12 2.75 -9.03 -23.70
CA THR A 12 2.78 -8.52 -25.09
C THR A 12 2.57 -7.01 -25.11
N PHE A 13 1.64 -6.49 -24.30
CA PHE A 13 1.44 -5.05 -24.12
C PHE A 13 2.71 -4.38 -23.58
N LEU A 14 3.32 -4.93 -22.53
CA LEU A 14 4.54 -4.37 -21.93
C LEU A 14 5.70 -4.36 -22.94
N LYS A 15 5.89 -5.42 -23.74
CA LYS A 15 6.91 -5.45 -24.80
C LYS A 15 6.75 -4.28 -25.77
N LYS A 16 5.52 -3.94 -26.15
CA LYS A 16 5.21 -2.81 -27.06
C LYS A 16 5.42 -1.43 -26.39
N ARG A 17 5.47 -1.36 -25.07
CA ARG A 17 5.62 -0.13 -24.28
C ARG A 17 7.04 0.09 -23.72
N LYS A 18 7.97 -0.74 -24.12
CA LYS A 18 9.38 -0.61 -23.69
C LYS A 18 9.95 0.76 -24.11
N GLY A 19 10.55 1.46 -23.16
CA GLY A 19 11.05 2.83 -23.34
C GLY A 19 9.98 3.93 -23.30
N ILE A 20 8.70 3.58 -23.03
CA ILE A 20 7.60 4.53 -22.79
C ILE A 20 7.16 4.49 -21.33
N LEU A 21 7.09 3.28 -20.76
CA LEU A 21 6.76 3.07 -19.35
C LEU A 21 8.04 2.78 -18.58
N ASP A 22 8.16 3.36 -17.39
CA ASP A 22 9.31 3.16 -16.49
C ASP A 22 9.14 1.91 -15.62
N GLY A 23 7.91 1.55 -15.29
CA GLY A 23 7.64 0.44 -14.39
C GLY A 23 6.20 -0.04 -14.42
N VAL A 24 5.95 -1.08 -13.63
CA VAL A 24 4.64 -1.73 -13.47
C VAL A 24 4.27 -1.72 -11.99
N CYS A 25 3.04 -1.32 -11.68
CA CYS A 25 2.48 -1.46 -10.34
C CYS A 25 1.62 -2.72 -10.28
N ILE A 26 1.95 -3.62 -9.38
CA ILE A 26 1.17 -4.82 -9.08
C ILE A 26 0.25 -4.50 -7.91
N SER A 27 -1.03 -4.47 -8.18
CA SER A 27 -2.08 -4.11 -7.24
C SER A 27 -3.30 -5.02 -7.45
N GLY A 28 -4.39 -4.77 -6.74
CA GLY A 28 -5.61 -5.60 -6.76
C GLY A 28 -5.78 -6.23 -5.38
N GLY A 29 -6.81 -6.92 -5.00
CA GLY A 29 -7.04 -7.49 -3.66
C GLY A 29 -5.79 -7.52 -2.74
N GLU A 30 -5.15 -8.68 -2.61
CA GLU A 30 -3.80 -8.80 -2.04
C GLU A 30 -2.92 -9.62 -2.99
N PRO A 31 -2.00 -8.99 -3.74
CA PRO A 31 -1.22 -9.68 -4.77
C PRO A 31 -0.38 -10.85 -4.23
N THR A 32 0.10 -10.75 -3.00
CA THR A 32 0.93 -11.80 -2.39
C THR A 32 0.18 -13.12 -2.11
N LEU A 33 -1.15 -13.14 -2.32
CA LEU A 33 -1.97 -14.35 -2.26
C LEU A 33 -2.01 -15.10 -3.61
N SER A 34 -1.58 -14.46 -4.70
CA SER A 34 -1.71 -15.01 -6.04
C SER A 34 -0.64 -16.06 -6.31
N ASP A 35 -1.08 -17.24 -6.71
CA ASP A 35 -0.17 -18.27 -7.23
C ASP A 35 0.51 -17.77 -8.52
N GLY A 36 1.81 -18.05 -8.68
CA GLY A 36 2.57 -17.64 -9.85
C GLY A 36 3.00 -16.16 -9.86
N LEU A 37 2.79 -15.40 -8.79
CA LEU A 37 3.23 -14.00 -8.68
C LEU A 37 4.73 -13.87 -8.98
N GLU A 38 5.56 -14.69 -8.35
CA GLU A 38 7.02 -14.65 -8.51
C GLU A 38 7.45 -14.87 -9.97
N GLU A 39 6.89 -15.86 -10.64
CA GLU A 39 7.18 -16.12 -12.05
C GLU A 39 6.76 -14.94 -12.94
N PHE A 40 5.60 -14.36 -12.67
CA PHE A 40 5.11 -13.22 -13.44
C PHE A 40 6.00 -11.97 -13.24
N LEU A 41 6.41 -11.70 -12.01
CA LEU A 41 7.35 -10.61 -11.70
C LEU A 41 8.70 -10.82 -12.39
N GLY A 42 9.21 -12.06 -12.41
CA GLY A 42 10.43 -12.41 -13.15
C GLY A 42 10.35 -12.03 -14.62
N LYS A 43 9.25 -12.37 -15.30
CA LYS A 43 9.01 -11.99 -16.70
C LYS A 43 8.95 -10.47 -16.92
N ILE A 44 8.38 -9.73 -15.97
CA ILE A 44 8.35 -8.25 -16.01
C ILE A 44 9.78 -7.69 -15.85
N LYS A 45 10.55 -8.21 -14.89
CA LYS A 45 11.95 -7.81 -14.66
C LYS A 45 12.85 -8.14 -15.87
N GLU A 46 12.66 -9.27 -16.54
CA GLU A 46 13.37 -9.62 -17.79
C GLU A 46 13.11 -8.61 -18.93
N LEU A 47 11.94 -7.98 -18.94
CA LEU A 47 11.62 -6.90 -19.88
C LEU A 47 12.30 -5.57 -19.50
N GLY A 48 12.93 -5.49 -18.32
CA GLY A 48 13.66 -4.31 -17.83
C GLY A 48 12.80 -3.27 -17.14
N TYR A 49 11.59 -3.62 -16.68
CA TYR A 49 10.74 -2.71 -15.92
C TYR A 49 11.08 -2.69 -14.43
N ALA A 50 10.94 -1.52 -13.82
CA ALA A 50 10.81 -1.43 -12.37
C ALA A 50 9.45 -1.98 -11.92
N VAL A 51 9.41 -2.60 -10.74
CA VAL A 51 8.19 -3.20 -10.17
C VAL A 51 7.87 -2.56 -8.83
N LYS A 52 6.67 -2.00 -8.71
CA LYS A 52 6.08 -1.57 -7.44
C LYS A 52 5.03 -2.60 -7.01
N LEU A 53 5.13 -3.07 -5.78
CA LEU A 53 4.14 -3.96 -5.16
C LEU A 53 3.27 -3.17 -4.18
N ASP A 54 1.96 -3.18 -4.40
CA ASP A 54 0.97 -2.70 -3.43
C ASP A 54 0.53 -3.89 -2.58
N THR A 55 0.61 -3.79 -1.25
CA THR A 55 0.29 -4.90 -0.33
C THR A 55 -0.33 -4.40 0.97
N ASN A 56 -1.14 -5.23 1.59
CA ASN A 56 -1.65 -5.00 2.94
C ASN A 56 -0.67 -5.43 4.06
N GLY A 57 0.48 -5.99 3.69
CA GLY A 57 1.53 -6.41 4.62
C GLY A 57 1.29 -7.73 5.35
N SER A 58 0.22 -8.46 5.07
CA SER A 58 -0.13 -9.69 5.79
C SER A 58 0.77 -10.90 5.49
N ARG A 59 1.69 -10.78 4.53
CA ARG A 59 2.56 -11.86 4.07
C ARG A 59 4.04 -11.47 4.09
N PRO A 60 4.64 -11.23 5.27
CA PRO A 60 6.01 -10.73 5.40
C PRO A 60 7.05 -11.62 4.70
N LYS A 61 6.89 -12.94 4.77
CA LYS A 61 7.81 -13.88 4.14
C LYS A 61 7.85 -13.75 2.62
N ILE A 62 6.70 -13.52 1.98
CA ILE A 62 6.61 -13.33 0.53
C ILE A 62 7.22 -11.98 0.14
N VAL A 63 6.88 -10.90 0.85
CA VAL A 63 7.44 -9.56 0.57
C VAL A 63 8.96 -9.56 0.69
N LYS A 64 9.52 -10.15 1.77
CA LYS A 64 10.96 -10.29 1.97
C LYS A 64 11.62 -11.10 0.85
N HIS A 65 11.05 -12.26 0.52
CA HIS A 65 11.56 -13.12 -0.54
C HIS A 65 11.60 -12.40 -1.90
N LEU A 66 10.53 -11.72 -2.28
CA LEU A 66 10.47 -10.96 -3.55
C LEU A 66 11.49 -9.82 -3.59
N ALA A 67 11.71 -9.15 -2.45
CA ALA A 67 12.71 -8.10 -2.32
C ALA A 67 14.13 -8.65 -2.44
N GLU A 68 14.46 -9.72 -1.72
CA GLU A 68 15.76 -10.39 -1.74
C GLU A 68 16.10 -10.98 -3.13
N ALA A 69 15.09 -11.48 -3.83
CA ALA A 69 15.23 -11.96 -5.21
C ALA A 69 15.34 -10.82 -6.25
N GLY A 70 15.23 -9.55 -5.86
CA GLY A 70 15.28 -8.40 -6.76
C GLY A 70 14.09 -8.31 -7.72
N LEU A 71 12.95 -8.90 -7.35
CA LEU A 71 11.75 -8.94 -8.17
C LEU A 71 10.83 -7.73 -7.96
N ILE A 72 11.04 -6.98 -6.88
CA ILE A 72 10.33 -5.73 -6.59
C ILE A 72 11.34 -4.63 -6.25
N ASP A 73 11.07 -3.41 -6.71
CA ASP A 73 11.93 -2.23 -6.53
C ASP A 73 11.33 -1.26 -5.50
N LYS A 74 10.02 -1.24 -5.34
CA LYS A 74 9.31 -0.41 -4.35
C LYS A 74 8.10 -1.16 -3.78
N VAL A 75 7.79 -0.91 -2.51
CA VAL A 75 6.56 -1.38 -1.86
C VAL A 75 5.70 -0.20 -1.44
N ALA A 76 4.39 -0.26 -1.72
CA ALA A 76 3.39 0.55 -1.05
C ALA A 76 2.60 -0.34 -0.09
N MET A 77 2.79 -0.12 1.21
CA MET A 77 2.09 -0.88 2.23
C MET A 77 0.89 -0.12 2.76
N ASP A 78 -0.27 -0.74 2.67
CA ASP A 78 -1.50 -0.20 3.24
C ASP A 78 -1.53 -0.36 4.76
N ILE A 79 -1.49 0.73 5.49
CA ILE A 79 -1.78 0.80 6.92
C ILE A 79 -3.26 1.12 7.07
N LYS A 80 -4.03 0.15 7.52
CA LYS A 80 -5.50 0.30 7.55
C LYS A 80 -5.97 1.19 8.70
N ALA A 81 -5.36 1.05 9.89
CA ALA A 81 -5.64 1.85 11.08
C ALA A 81 -4.45 1.80 12.05
N CYS A 82 -4.57 2.43 13.21
CA CYS A 82 -3.66 2.16 14.33
C CYS A 82 -3.83 0.73 14.83
N PRO A 83 -2.82 0.15 15.52
CA PRO A 83 -2.85 -1.25 15.94
C PRO A 83 -4.11 -1.64 16.73
N ASP A 84 -4.53 -0.80 17.67
CA ASP A 84 -5.70 -1.05 18.51
C ASP A 84 -7.03 -1.05 17.74
N ASN A 85 -7.11 -0.32 16.63
CA ASN A 85 -8.30 -0.18 15.80
C ASN A 85 -8.30 -1.05 14.54
N TYR A 86 -7.21 -1.79 14.29
CA TYR A 86 -7.02 -2.55 13.04
C TYR A 86 -8.12 -3.58 12.78
N GLY A 87 -8.55 -4.29 13.83
CA GLY A 87 -9.62 -5.28 13.73
C GLY A 87 -10.98 -4.68 13.35
N ASN A 88 -11.32 -3.54 13.97
CA ASN A 88 -12.59 -2.86 13.68
C ASN A 88 -12.65 -2.39 12.22
N LEU A 89 -11.55 -1.86 11.70
CA LEU A 89 -11.49 -1.31 10.35
C LEU A 89 -11.46 -2.40 9.28
N THR A 90 -10.72 -3.48 9.52
CA THR A 90 -10.63 -4.61 8.58
C THR A 90 -11.84 -5.55 8.65
N GLY A 91 -12.62 -5.48 9.73
CA GLY A 91 -13.71 -6.42 10.01
C GLY A 91 -13.22 -7.81 10.41
N ILE A 92 -11.95 -7.95 10.75
CA ILE A 92 -11.32 -9.18 11.22
C ILE A 92 -11.20 -9.10 12.74
N GLU A 93 -11.90 -9.96 13.46
CA GLU A 93 -11.94 -9.94 14.94
C GLU A 93 -10.54 -10.04 15.58
N LYS A 94 -9.66 -10.84 14.98
CA LYS A 94 -8.26 -11.00 15.40
C LYS A 94 -7.35 -10.93 14.19
N PRO A 95 -6.99 -9.71 13.73
CA PRO A 95 -6.05 -9.56 12.64
C PRO A 95 -4.66 -10.06 13.07
N ASP A 96 -3.94 -10.65 12.13
CA ASP A 96 -2.54 -11.06 12.35
C ASP A 96 -1.62 -9.82 12.36
N MET A 97 -1.62 -9.13 13.50
CA MET A 97 -0.80 -7.93 13.68
C MET A 97 0.69 -8.22 13.68
N ASP A 98 1.11 -9.42 14.09
CA ASP A 98 2.53 -9.81 14.07
C ASP A 98 3.07 -9.78 12.63
N SER A 99 2.33 -10.31 11.67
CA SER A 99 2.69 -10.25 10.25
C SER A 99 2.73 -8.81 9.72
N ILE A 100 1.76 -7.97 10.11
CA ILE A 100 1.73 -6.56 9.72
C ILE A 100 2.93 -5.80 10.29
N PHE A 101 3.24 -6.00 11.58
CA PHE A 101 4.41 -5.41 12.23
C PHE A 101 5.71 -5.90 11.59
N GLU A 102 5.83 -7.19 11.30
CA GLU A 102 7.02 -7.77 10.65
C GLU A 102 7.28 -7.18 9.26
N THR A 103 6.23 -6.95 8.46
CA THR A 103 6.37 -6.30 7.16
C THR A 103 6.76 -4.84 7.31
N ALA A 104 6.10 -4.10 8.21
CA ALA A 104 6.40 -2.69 8.45
C ALA A 104 7.84 -2.51 8.95
N ASP A 105 8.30 -3.34 9.89
CA ASP A 105 9.66 -3.33 10.43
C ASP A 105 10.71 -3.61 9.34
N PHE A 106 10.46 -4.60 8.49
CA PHE A 106 11.33 -4.91 7.34
C PHE A 106 11.48 -3.70 6.40
N LEU A 107 10.39 -2.97 6.12
CA LEU A 107 10.42 -1.79 5.27
C LEU A 107 11.14 -0.63 5.94
N LEU A 108 10.86 -0.37 7.23
CA LEU A 108 11.46 0.71 8.00
C LEU A 108 12.99 0.62 8.07
N HIS A 109 13.51 -0.58 8.28
CA HIS A 109 14.93 -0.83 8.53
C HIS A 109 15.70 -1.40 7.34
N GLY A 110 14.99 -1.75 6.26
CA GLY A 110 15.58 -2.29 5.04
C GLY A 110 16.07 -1.21 4.06
N ASN A 111 16.59 -1.69 2.92
CA ASN A 111 17.09 -0.84 1.83
C ASN A 111 16.11 -0.70 0.67
N LEU A 112 14.98 -1.42 0.71
CA LEU A 112 13.96 -1.33 -0.33
C LEU A 112 13.27 0.03 -0.27
N ASP A 113 12.96 0.61 -1.43
CA ASP A 113 12.12 1.80 -1.46
C ASP A 113 10.69 1.45 -1.07
N TYR A 114 10.08 2.31 -0.26
CA TYR A 114 8.72 2.07 0.21
C TYR A 114 7.95 3.37 0.47
N GLU A 115 6.64 3.23 0.50
CA GLU A 115 5.72 4.20 1.08
C GLU A 115 4.69 3.46 1.94
N PHE A 116 4.29 4.06 3.06
CA PHE A 116 3.08 3.69 3.78
C PHE A 116 1.91 4.56 3.32
N ARG A 117 0.70 4.02 3.36
CA ARG A 117 -0.48 4.79 2.99
C ARG A 117 -1.72 4.35 3.77
N THR A 118 -2.61 5.29 4.03
CA THR A 118 -3.93 5.03 4.64
C THR A 118 -5.01 5.73 3.84
N THR A 119 -6.04 5.00 3.43
CA THR A 119 -7.29 5.61 2.96
C THR A 119 -8.08 6.07 4.17
N VAL A 120 -8.26 7.39 4.29
CA VAL A 120 -8.80 8.03 5.49
C VAL A 120 -10.30 8.17 5.37
N VAL A 121 -11.04 7.45 6.21
CA VAL A 121 -12.51 7.43 6.26
C VAL A 121 -12.97 8.10 7.55
N ARG A 122 -13.94 9.03 7.45
CA ARG A 122 -14.38 9.89 8.56
C ARG A 122 -14.89 9.09 9.77
N GLU A 123 -15.69 8.07 9.53
CA GLU A 123 -16.33 7.28 10.59
C GLU A 123 -15.39 6.23 11.20
N LEU A 124 -14.25 5.95 10.55
CA LEU A 124 -13.36 4.86 10.93
C LEU A 124 -12.02 5.34 11.49
N HIS A 125 -11.65 6.59 11.21
CA HIS A 125 -10.36 7.15 11.64
C HIS A 125 -10.57 8.41 12.46
N THR A 126 -9.78 8.54 13.51
CA THR A 126 -9.76 9.70 14.40
C THR A 126 -8.35 10.26 14.50
N GLN A 127 -8.20 11.42 15.13
CA GLN A 127 -6.90 11.99 15.42
C GLN A 127 -6.00 11.02 16.23
N LYS A 128 -6.60 10.30 17.18
CA LYS A 128 -5.88 9.31 18.01
C LYS A 128 -5.23 8.21 17.16
N ASP A 129 -5.92 7.74 16.12
CA ASP A 129 -5.34 6.73 15.22
C ASP A 129 -4.04 7.22 14.58
N PHE A 130 -3.99 8.48 14.14
CA PHE A 130 -2.79 9.05 13.52
C PHE A 130 -1.69 9.38 14.53
N GLU A 131 -2.02 9.68 15.79
CA GLU A 131 -1.03 9.80 16.86
C GLU A 131 -0.35 8.47 17.16
N GLU A 132 -1.10 7.38 17.20
CA GLU A 132 -0.58 6.02 17.41
C GLU A 132 0.22 5.52 16.18
N ILE A 133 -0.27 5.75 14.95
CA ILE A 133 0.46 5.43 13.72
C ILE A 133 1.78 6.19 13.64
N ALA A 134 1.79 7.48 14.04
CA ALA A 134 2.99 8.30 14.08
C ALA A 134 4.05 7.73 15.05
N GLY A 135 3.62 7.17 16.17
CA GLY A 135 4.49 6.47 17.11
C GLY A 135 5.01 5.15 16.56
N TRP A 136 4.11 4.34 16.00
CA TRP A 136 4.45 3.02 15.44
C TRP A 136 5.43 3.12 14.27
N LEU A 137 5.19 4.04 13.34
CA LEU A 137 5.98 4.18 12.11
C LEU A 137 7.02 5.32 12.18
N ALA A 138 7.46 5.65 13.40
CA ALA A 138 8.46 6.68 13.60
C ALA A 138 9.74 6.40 12.79
N GLY A 139 10.25 7.41 12.07
CA GLY A 139 11.40 7.29 11.18
C GLY A 139 11.07 6.83 9.76
N ALA A 140 9.81 6.57 9.44
CA ALA A 140 9.41 6.23 8.07
C ALA A 140 9.80 7.34 7.08
N LYS A 141 10.21 6.93 5.86
CA LYS A 141 10.63 7.84 4.78
C LYS A 141 9.45 8.55 4.15
N GLU A 142 8.41 7.79 3.78
CA GLU A 142 7.25 8.30 3.05
C GLU A 142 5.94 7.74 3.62
N TYR A 143 4.96 8.62 3.77
CA TYR A 143 3.60 8.27 4.15
C TYR A 143 2.58 9.07 3.35
N TYR A 144 1.48 8.44 2.92
CA TYR A 144 0.43 9.11 2.18
C TYR A 144 -0.95 8.92 2.83
N LEU A 145 -1.59 10.04 3.15
CA LEU A 145 -3.01 10.10 3.46
C LEU A 145 -3.79 10.13 2.15
N GLN A 146 -4.61 9.13 1.89
CA GLN A 146 -5.47 9.06 0.71
C GLN A 146 -6.89 9.45 1.11
N ALA A 147 -7.41 10.51 0.49
CA ALA A 147 -8.79 10.90 0.72
C ALA A 147 -9.73 9.78 0.25
N TYR A 148 -10.65 9.36 1.13
CA TYR A 148 -11.70 8.43 0.73
C TYR A 148 -12.65 9.09 -0.27
N LYS A 149 -13.06 8.34 -1.28
CA LYS A 149 -14.12 8.72 -2.22
C LYS A 149 -15.15 7.61 -2.26
N ASP A 150 -16.40 7.94 -1.96
CA ASP A 150 -17.52 7.01 -2.16
C ASP A 150 -17.77 6.88 -3.66
N SER A 151 -17.70 5.67 -4.18
CA SER A 151 -17.83 5.34 -5.60
C SER A 151 -18.46 3.96 -5.77
N ASP A 152 -18.96 3.67 -6.96
CA ASP A 152 -19.62 2.40 -7.30
C ASP A 152 -18.77 1.13 -7.05
N GLY A 153 -17.45 1.28 -6.87
CA GLY A 153 -16.53 0.19 -6.56
C GLY A 153 -16.29 -0.06 -5.06
N VAL A 154 -16.91 0.71 -4.18
CA VAL A 154 -16.71 0.58 -2.74
C VAL A 154 -17.56 -0.55 -2.18
N LEU A 155 -16.94 -1.48 -1.41
CA LEU A 155 -17.63 -2.64 -0.84
C LEU A 155 -18.72 -2.26 0.16
N ARG A 156 -18.57 -1.14 0.87
CA ARG A 156 -19.55 -0.60 1.84
C ARG A 156 -19.69 0.90 1.59
N PRO A 157 -20.69 1.31 0.80
CA PRO A 157 -20.95 2.73 0.53
C PRO A 157 -21.55 3.45 1.75
N GLY A 158 -21.52 4.78 1.70
CA GLY A 158 -22.16 5.63 2.70
C GLY A 158 -21.24 6.15 3.79
N TYR A 159 -19.92 5.97 3.66
CA TYR A 159 -18.93 6.61 4.52
C TYR A 159 -18.59 8.02 4.04
N GLY A 160 -18.22 8.88 5.00
CA GLY A 160 -17.82 10.26 4.74
C GLY A 160 -16.33 10.42 4.45
N SER A 161 -16.02 11.47 3.71
CA SER A 161 -14.64 11.93 3.48
C SER A 161 -14.28 13.05 4.45
N TYR A 162 -13.01 13.13 4.81
CA TYR A 162 -12.45 14.31 5.47
C TYR A 162 -12.18 15.42 4.45
N THR A 163 -12.31 16.67 4.86
CA THR A 163 -11.89 17.82 4.06
C THR A 163 -10.37 17.88 3.96
N PHE A 164 -9.85 18.62 2.99
CA PHE A 164 -8.41 18.83 2.87
C PHE A 164 -7.78 19.42 4.12
N GLU A 165 -8.43 20.41 4.74
CA GLU A 165 -7.95 21.05 5.97
C GLU A 165 -7.87 20.05 7.15
N GLU A 166 -8.86 19.18 7.29
CA GLU A 166 -8.86 18.13 8.32
C GLU A 166 -7.72 17.11 8.06
N LEU A 167 -7.50 16.71 6.80
CA LEU A 167 -6.38 15.84 6.42
C LEU A 167 -5.03 16.51 6.66
N GLN A 168 -4.90 17.82 6.48
CA GLN A 168 -3.69 18.56 6.83
C GLN A 168 -3.41 18.53 8.35
N ASN A 169 -4.43 18.45 9.19
CA ASN A 169 -4.22 18.29 10.62
C ASN A 169 -3.62 16.91 10.95
N PHE A 170 -4.10 15.83 10.32
CA PHE A 170 -3.50 14.50 10.45
C PHE A 170 -2.09 14.46 9.86
N GLN A 171 -1.87 15.11 8.72
CA GLN A 171 -0.54 15.25 8.13
C GLN A 171 0.47 15.87 9.11
N LYS A 172 0.11 16.96 9.79
CA LYS A 172 0.97 17.59 10.80
C LYS A 172 1.29 16.68 11.99
N ILE A 173 0.37 15.79 12.36
CA ILE A 173 0.61 14.81 13.42
C ILE A 173 1.68 13.81 12.97
N LEU A 174 1.51 13.21 11.79
CA LEU A 174 2.44 12.25 11.23
C LEU A 174 3.82 12.86 10.97
N GLN A 175 3.90 14.11 10.52
CA GLN A 175 5.16 14.82 10.25
C GLN A 175 6.04 15.04 11.49
N LYS A 176 5.54 14.79 12.70
CA LYS A 176 6.36 14.86 13.93
C LYS A 176 7.42 13.75 13.99
N THR A 177 7.16 12.62 13.34
CA THR A 177 8.01 11.41 13.42
C THR A 177 8.32 10.79 12.05
N ILE A 178 7.62 11.17 10.99
CA ILE A 178 7.76 10.66 9.64
C ILE A 178 8.37 11.74 8.74
N LEU A 179 9.35 11.40 7.91
CA LEU A 179 10.16 12.36 7.16
C LEU A 179 9.36 13.10 6.08
N SER A 180 8.54 12.39 5.34
CA SER A 180 7.70 12.96 4.28
C SER A 180 6.27 12.44 4.38
N VAL A 181 5.31 13.36 4.46
CA VAL A 181 3.89 13.00 4.51
C VAL A 181 3.12 13.79 3.46
N GLY A 182 2.54 13.08 2.50
CA GLY A 182 1.71 13.66 1.44
C GLY A 182 0.21 13.38 1.62
N ILE A 183 -0.62 14.13 0.91
CA ILE A 183 -2.07 13.91 0.78
C ILE A 183 -2.36 13.63 -0.69
N ARG A 184 -3.15 12.59 -0.98
CA ARG A 184 -3.57 12.20 -2.34
C ARG A 184 -5.08 12.10 -2.42
N GLY A 185 -5.63 12.18 -3.65
CA GLY A 185 -7.06 11.95 -3.91
C GLY A 185 -7.96 13.14 -3.56
N ILE A 186 -7.41 14.34 -3.42
CA ILE A 186 -8.14 15.60 -3.33
C ILE A 186 -8.20 16.17 -4.75
N ASP A 187 -9.39 16.44 -5.24
CA ASP A 187 -9.66 17.17 -6.50
C ASP A 187 -9.96 18.61 -6.20
#